data_004d2c4bfd97203213641306299e25db
#
_entry.id   004d2c4bfd97203213641306299e25db
#
_cell.length_a   1.000
_cell.length_b   1.000
_cell.length_c   1.000
_cell.angle_alpha   90.00
_cell.angle_beta   90.00
_cell.angle_gamma   90.00
#
_symmetry.space_group_name_H-M   'P 1'
#
loop_
_entity.id
_entity.type
_entity.pdbx_description
1 polymer ?
#
loop_
_entity_poly.entity_id
_entity_poly.type
_entity_poly.pdbx_seq_one_letter_code
_entity_poly.pdbx_strand_id
1 'polypeptide(L)'
;MLTVSNRRTFLRSATAVGAAGLGGWFRPETCWSGLSSDSRPPLRITDIERHEVLLPLNDYHSTALYRCQGSEIMSRTIFVVKTENGLEGYGEGLGSSWLPSDQLQQFIGTSPFDWIGDTENLPLSMCFYDLMGKYLGIPVWKLIGPKVRSWIPVAAWTEPQAPDAMAEEVRQVSRRGYKWLKFHLNQIQDVVDQTEAMQKVAPSGFKVHYDFNADSNVEAILPVIKELQRFPIAGRIEDPMPSKDHDGYRLLREKSQLPILIHHGPAEVMVDHLCDGYMAGHAAIGVVAKVAAVAEATNTPFMLQQGGGTINEAFLAHEAAALKMAVLDHVNLDNLWKDDVTTERFSVVGGSIALPKGPGLGVTLDREKLQQYRRMSRPAPVRLLVRVMYKTGLTIFYRHNPESPGGILRLRSLSRVGVPGPVPGYRNSVVSDFWEEDNSTEFERIWKETKSGPYWVGSE
;
A
#
# COMPACT_ATOMS: atom_id res chain seq x y z
N MET A 1 52.56 -9.96 24.52
CA MET A 1 52.36 -8.51 24.24
C MET A 1 52.06 -8.35 22.78
N LEU A 2 50.79 -8.22 22.40
CA LEU A 2 50.36 -7.95 21.04
C LEU A 2 50.20 -6.42 20.90
N THR A 3 51.06 -5.82 20.11
CA THR A 3 50.98 -4.38 19.78
C THR A 3 49.80 -4.12 18.87
N VAL A 4 48.84 -3.33 19.36
CA VAL A 4 47.71 -2.84 18.57
C VAL A 4 48.22 -1.84 17.54
N SER A 5 48.18 -2.18 16.25
CA SER A 5 48.52 -1.31 15.15
C SER A 5 47.47 -0.21 15.00
N ASN A 6 47.91 1.05 14.98
CA ASN A 6 47.06 2.23 14.86
C ASN A 6 46.52 2.34 13.43
N ARG A 7 45.23 2.70 13.26
CA ARG A 7 44.53 2.89 11.97
C ARG A 7 45.28 3.75 10.94
N ARG A 8 46.07 4.72 11.39
CA ARG A 8 46.90 5.58 10.52
C ARG A 8 48.07 4.83 9.89
N THR A 9 48.58 3.80 10.48
CA THR A 9 49.67 2.98 9.93
C THR A 9 49.16 2.00 8.87
N PHE A 10 47.96 1.49 9.04
CA PHE A 10 47.31 0.61 8.05
C PHE A 10 47.05 1.32 6.72
N LEU A 11 46.55 2.59 6.73
CA LEU A 11 46.30 3.37 5.52
C LEU A 11 47.59 3.79 4.79
N ARG A 12 48.74 3.93 5.53
CA ARG A 12 50.03 4.23 4.88
C ARG A 12 50.68 3.01 4.23
N SER A 13 50.39 1.83 4.72
CA SER A 13 50.92 0.56 4.17
C SER A 13 50.15 0.13 2.89
N ALA A 14 48.86 0.46 2.80
CA ALA A 14 48.03 0.16 1.62
C ALA A 14 48.41 1.02 0.38
N THR A 15 48.97 2.20 0.57
CA THR A 15 49.41 3.09 -0.52
C THR A 15 50.82 2.79 -1.05
N ALA A 16 51.65 1.99 -0.36
CA ALA A 16 53.00 1.74 -0.77
C ALA A 16 53.21 0.46 -1.61
N VAL A 17 52.20 -0.41 -1.71
CA VAL A 17 52.27 -1.66 -2.50
C VAL A 17 51.71 -1.46 -3.96
N GLY A 18 51.08 -0.34 -4.24
CA GLY A 18 50.48 -0.04 -5.55
C GLY A 18 51.36 0.65 -6.58
N ALA A 19 52.63 0.93 -6.24
CA ALA A 19 53.48 1.78 -7.11
C ALA A 19 54.70 1.10 -7.78
N ALA A 20 54.85 -0.20 -7.62
CA ALA A 20 55.94 -0.93 -8.25
C ALA A 20 55.46 -2.11 -9.08
N GLY A 21 55.18 -1.84 -10.33
CA GLY A 21 55.04 -2.87 -11.37
C GLY A 21 53.69 -2.97 -12.06
N LEU A 22 53.40 -2.02 -12.93
CA LEU A 22 52.61 -2.21 -14.18
C LEU A 22 52.76 -0.92 -15.03
N GLY A 23 53.96 -0.57 -15.33
CA GLY A 23 54.29 0.37 -16.39
C GLY A 23 54.25 -0.36 -17.74
N GLY A 24 53.11 -0.34 -18.37
CA GLY A 24 52.96 -0.87 -19.71
C GLY A 24 51.53 -1.46 -19.89
N TRP A 25 50.82 -0.84 -20.83
CA TRP A 25 49.59 -1.39 -21.42
C TRP A 25 48.25 -1.01 -20.81
N PHE A 26 47.99 0.24 -20.52
CA PHE A 26 46.63 0.78 -20.66
C PHE A 26 46.72 2.23 -21.18
N ARG A 27 46.61 2.41 -22.50
CA ARG A 27 46.23 3.71 -23.06
C ARG A 27 44.74 3.84 -22.88
N PRO A 28 44.24 4.85 -22.11
CA PRO A 28 42.80 5.02 -21.89
C PRO A 28 42.00 5.36 -23.15
N GLU A 29 42.72 5.78 -24.21
CA GLU A 29 42.08 6.28 -25.44
C GLU A 29 41.56 5.21 -26.40
N THR A 30 41.92 3.95 -26.23
CA THR A 30 41.52 2.89 -27.18
C THR A 30 40.35 1.99 -26.74
N CYS A 31 39.86 2.11 -25.51
CA CYS A 31 38.71 1.32 -25.03
C CYS A 31 37.35 1.93 -25.38
N TRP A 32 37.30 3.21 -25.81
CA TRP A 32 36.01 3.89 -26.08
C TRP A 32 35.71 4.09 -27.56
N SER A 33 36.63 3.83 -28.46
CA SER A 33 36.46 4.03 -29.92
C SER A 33 35.71 2.88 -30.63
N GLY A 34 35.22 1.89 -29.89
CA GLY A 34 34.47 0.73 -30.43
C GLY A 34 33.02 0.60 -29.99
N LEU A 35 32.52 1.55 -29.23
CA LEU A 35 31.07 1.63 -29.01
C LEU A 35 30.48 2.25 -30.28
N SER A 36 29.94 1.41 -31.18
CA SER A 36 29.03 1.91 -32.20
C SER A 36 28.01 2.79 -31.49
N SER A 37 27.84 4.01 -31.98
CA SER A 37 26.73 4.86 -31.53
C SER A 37 25.48 4.00 -31.55
N ASP A 38 24.87 3.77 -30.38
CA ASP A 38 23.62 3.04 -30.31
C ASP A 38 22.69 3.70 -31.31
N SER A 39 22.31 2.99 -32.35
CA SER A 39 21.49 3.52 -33.44
C SER A 39 20.03 3.75 -33.00
N ARG A 40 19.73 3.46 -31.73
CA ARG A 40 18.41 3.72 -31.17
C ARG A 40 18.20 5.22 -30.97
N PRO A 41 17.00 5.74 -31.34
CA PRO A 41 16.67 7.14 -31.10
C PRO A 41 16.77 7.49 -29.60
N PRO A 42 17.16 8.71 -29.24
CA PRO A 42 17.24 9.11 -27.83
C PRO A 42 15.91 8.88 -27.11
N LEU A 43 15.98 8.52 -25.82
CA LEU A 43 14.83 8.38 -24.96
C LEU A 43 14.69 9.65 -24.09
N ARG A 44 14.00 10.67 -24.62
CA ARG A 44 13.72 11.93 -23.93
C ARG A 44 12.24 12.11 -23.68
N ILE A 45 11.90 12.53 -22.49
CA ILE A 45 10.53 12.86 -22.08
C ILE A 45 10.10 14.15 -22.76
N THR A 46 8.99 14.12 -23.48
CA THR A 46 8.43 15.29 -24.18
C THR A 46 7.14 15.80 -23.55
N ASP A 47 6.38 14.92 -22.89
CA ASP A 47 5.10 15.27 -22.28
C ASP A 47 4.72 14.31 -21.15
N ILE A 48 3.94 14.82 -20.20
CA ILE A 48 3.37 14.02 -19.08
C ILE A 48 1.89 14.36 -18.98
N GLU A 49 1.06 13.43 -19.43
CA GLU A 49 -0.39 13.55 -19.30
C GLU A 49 -0.86 12.99 -17.96
N ARG A 50 -1.87 13.65 -17.36
CA ARG A 50 -2.62 13.18 -16.19
C ARG A 50 -4.07 12.99 -16.53
N HIS A 51 -4.60 11.83 -16.18
CA HIS A 51 -6.00 11.50 -16.40
C HIS A 51 -6.63 11.04 -15.10
N GLU A 52 -7.45 11.86 -14.48
CA GLU A 52 -8.29 11.42 -13.38
C GLU A 52 -9.43 10.55 -13.94
N VAL A 53 -9.60 9.36 -13.38
CA VAL A 53 -10.61 8.39 -13.77
C VAL A 53 -11.43 7.97 -12.56
N LEU A 54 -12.74 7.78 -12.76
CA LEU A 54 -13.64 7.23 -11.77
C LEU A 54 -14.00 5.80 -12.15
N LEU A 55 -13.52 4.83 -11.40
CA LEU A 55 -13.76 3.42 -11.68
C LEU A 55 -14.78 2.81 -10.73
N PRO A 56 -15.64 1.91 -11.21
CA PRO A 56 -16.59 1.22 -10.36
C PRO A 56 -15.90 0.22 -9.45
N LEU A 57 -16.30 0.20 -8.18
CA LEU A 57 -15.95 -0.85 -7.23
C LEU A 57 -16.81 -2.10 -7.45
N ASN A 58 -16.34 -3.24 -6.99
CA ASN A 58 -17.15 -4.47 -6.96
C ASN A 58 -18.39 -4.28 -6.08
N ASP A 59 -19.53 -4.84 -6.52
CA ASP A 59 -20.84 -4.57 -5.92
C ASP A 59 -20.93 -4.99 -4.45
N TYR A 60 -20.27 -6.09 -4.06
CA TYR A 60 -20.36 -6.64 -2.70
C TYR A 60 -19.75 -5.77 -1.62
N HIS A 61 -18.81 -4.90 -1.96
CA HIS A 61 -18.21 -3.97 -1.00
C HIS A 61 -18.33 -2.49 -1.41
N SER A 62 -18.86 -2.19 -2.58
CA SER A 62 -18.92 -0.82 -3.09
C SER A 62 -19.62 0.15 -2.14
N THR A 63 -20.75 -0.26 -1.58
CA THR A 63 -21.52 0.55 -0.63
C THR A 63 -20.73 0.84 0.65
N ALA A 64 -20.11 -0.19 1.24
CA ALA A 64 -19.35 -0.05 2.47
C ALA A 64 -18.10 0.79 2.25
N LEU A 65 -17.34 0.54 1.20
CA LEU A 65 -16.13 1.30 0.87
C LEU A 65 -16.44 2.76 0.53
N TYR A 66 -17.48 3.00 -0.25
CA TYR A 66 -17.91 4.36 -0.56
C TYR A 66 -18.30 5.15 0.70
N ARG A 67 -19.00 4.52 1.63
CA ARG A 67 -19.38 5.11 2.92
C ARG A 67 -18.19 5.32 3.85
N CYS A 68 -17.25 4.37 3.91
CA CYS A 68 -16.10 4.43 4.80
C CYS A 68 -15.01 5.39 4.32
N GLN A 69 -14.75 5.43 3.01
CA GLN A 69 -13.62 6.16 2.42
C GLN A 69 -14.05 7.42 1.64
N GLY A 70 -15.34 7.61 1.45
CA GLY A 70 -15.84 8.64 0.56
C GLY A 70 -15.47 8.38 -0.90
N SER A 71 -15.31 9.45 -1.67
CA SER A 71 -15.05 9.36 -3.12
C SER A 71 -13.59 9.02 -3.47
N GLU A 72 -12.66 9.03 -2.54
CA GLU A 72 -11.22 8.92 -2.85
C GLU A 72 -10.81 7.57 -3.42
N ILE A 73 -11.36 6.47 -2.89
CA ILE A 73 -11.06 5.13 -3.42
C ILE A 73 -11.58 4.94 -4.83
N MET A 74 -12.68 5.58 -5.20
CA MET A 74 -13.27 5.45 -6.53
C MET A 74 -12.47 6.15 -7.62
N SER A 75 -11.60 7.09 -7.27
CA SER A 75 -10.77 7.80 -8.25
C SER A 75 -9.35 7.26 -8.27
N ARG A 76 -8.78 7.24 -9.47
CA ARG A 76 -7.35 7.01 -9.71
C ARG A 76 -6.84 8.04 -10.69
N THR A 77 -5.57 8.40 -10.57
CA THR A 77 -4.89 9.22 -11.56
C THR A 77 -3.97 8.34 -12.39
N ILE A 78 -4.21 8.31 -13.69
CA ILE A 78 -3.36 7.61 -14.65
C ILE A 78 -2.40 8.61 -15.27
N PHE A 79 -1.11 8.28 -15.23
CA PHE A 79 -0.05 9.05 -15.86
C PHE A 79 0.38 8.37 -17.15
N VAL A 80 0.57 9.18 -18.19
CA VAL A 80 1.14 8.76 -19.47
C VAL A 80 2.33 9.66 -19.77
N VAL A 81 3.52 9.12 -19.68
CA VAL A 81 4.76 9.82 -20.03
C VAL A 81 5.12 9.50 -21.47
N LYS A 82 5.23 10.53 -22.30
CA LYS A 82 5.57 10.42 -23.73
C LYS A 82 7.02 10.81 -23.99
N THR A 83 7.59 10.19 -25.00
CA THR A 83 8.98 10.43 -25.40
C THR A 83 9.11 10.79 -26.87
N GLU A 84 10.21 11.46 -27.24
CA GLU A 84 10.47 11.92 -28.61
C GLU A 84 10.53 10.78 -29.65
N ASN A 85 10.86 9.57 -29.23
CA ASN A 85 10.85 8.38 -30.08
C ASN A 85 9.49 7.65 -30.17
N GLY A 86 8.43 8.26 -29.61
CA GLY A 86 7.07 7.77 -29.69
C GLY A 86 6.70 6.67 -28.67
N LEU A 87 7.61 6.30 -27.75
CA LEU A 87 7.27 5.39 -26.66
C LEU A 87 6.43 6.11 -25.59
N GLU A 88 5.54 5.34 -24.97
CA GLU A 88 4.74 5.78 -23.82
C GLU A 88 4.99 4.86 -22.62
N GLY A 89 5.13 5.49 -21.45
CA GLY A 89 5.20 4.79 -20.16
C GLY A 89 4.00 5.10 -19.30
N TYR A 90 3.53 4.10 -18.57
CA TYR A 90 2.31 4.16 -17.80
C TYR A 90 2.58 4.08 -16.31
N GLY A 91 1.81 4.85 -15.53
CA GLY A 91 1.81 4.80 -14.08
C GLY A 91 0.47 5.20 -13.52
N GLU A 92 0.25 4.89 -12.27
CA GLU A 92 -1.01 5.26 -11.61
C GLU A 92 -0.83 5.53 -10.11
N GLY A 93 -1.73 6.36 -9.60
CA GLY A 93 -1.87 6.64 -8.17
C GLY A 93 -3.33 6.58 -7.74
N LEU A 94 -3.56 6.23 -6.49
CA LEU A 94 -4.89 6.25 -5.89
C LEU A 94 -5.34 7.70 -5.63
N GLY A 95 -6.62 7.97 -5.89
CA GLY A 95 -7.20 9.31 -5.71
C GLY A 95 -6.81 10.31 -6.79
N SER A 96 -7.16 11.57 -6.58
CA SER A 96 -6.74 12.68 -7.44
C SER A 96 -5.26 12.98 -7.18
N SER A 97 -4.47 13.08 -8.25
CA SER A 97 -3.06 13.41 -8.11
C SER A 97 -2.87 14.82 -7.56
N TRP A 98 -2.13 14.90 -6.48
CA TRP A 98 -1.69 16.15 -5.86
C TRP A 98 -0.37 16.70 -6.43
N LEU A 99 0.25 16.01 -7.43
CA LEU A 99 1.45 16.50 -8.10
C LEU A 99 1.16 17.77 -8.90
N PRO A 100 1.68 18.96 -8.50
CA PRO A 100 1.49 20.18 -9.24
C PRO A 100 2.11 20.13 -10.63
N SER A 101 1.56 20.88 -11.57
CA SER A 101 2.06 20.86 -12.97
C SER A 101 3.48 21.39 -13.09
N ASP A 102 3.90 22.32 -12.24
CA ASP A 102 5.26 22.86 -12.19
C ASP A 102 6.28 21.80 -11.76
N GLN A 103 5.92 20.89 -10.85
CA GLN A 103 6.77 19.76 -10.48
C GLN A 103 6.94 18.75 -11.62
N LEU A 104 6.00 18.65 -12.55
CA LEU A 104 6.13 17.79 -13.72
C LEU A 104 7.11 18.35 -14.76
N GLN A 105 7.30 19.67 -14.80
CA GLN A 105 8.19 20.32 -15.77
C GLN A 105 9.66 19.91 -15.61
N GLN A 106 10.10 19.56 -14.41
CA GLN A 106 11.48 19.13 -14.17
C GLN A 106 11.87 17.87 -14.95
N PHE A 107 10.89 17.05 -15.34
CA PHE A 107 11.12 15.80 -16.07
C PHE A 107 11.20 16.01 -17.59
N ILE A 108 10.61 17.10 -18.11
CA ILE A 108 10.57 17.38 -19.55
C ILE A 108 11.98 17.65 -20.08
N GLY A 109 12.35 16.99 -21.18
CA GLY A 109 13.68 17.07 -21.79
C GLY A 109 14.73 16.15 -21.16
N THR A 110 14.43 15.52 -20.01
CA THR A 110 15.33 14.54 -19.37
C THR A 110 15.11 13.13 -19.93
N SER A 111 16.00 12.22 -19.60
CA SER A 111 15.84 10.80 -19.89
C SER A 111 15.18 10.07 -18.70
N PRO A 112 14.30 9.09 -18.92
CA PRO A 112 13.84 8.21 -17.84
C PRO A 112 14.97 7.54 -17.03
N PHE A 113 16.14 7.32 -17.66
CA PHE A 113 17.33 6.77 -17.02
C PHE A 113 17.96 7.70 -15.98
N ASP A 114 17.72 9.00 -16.07
CA ASP A 114 18.20 9.99 -15.09
C ASP A 114 17.45 9.86 -13.74
N TRP A 115 16.32 9.16 -13.73
CA TRP A 115 15.43 8.98 -12.59
C TRP A 115 15.42 7.55 -12.01
N ILE A 116 16.45 6.76 -12.35
CA ILE A 116 16.65 5.47 -11.68
C ILE A 116 16.85 5.71 -10.17
N GLY A 117 16.07 5.01 -9.35
CA GLY A 117 16.15 5.16 -7.89
C GLY A 117 15.49 6.43 -7.36
N ASP A 118 14.55 7.03 -8.10
CA ASP A 118 13.69 8.10 -7.56
C ASP A 118 13.04 7.67 -6.24
N THR A 119 13.05 8.59 -5.26
CA THR A 119 12.56 8.35 -3.90
C THR A 119 11.24 9.04 -3.59
N GLU A 120 10.66 9.79 -4.52
CA GLU A 120 9.56 10.70 -4.25
C GLU A 120 8.25 10.29 -4.94
N ASN A 121 8.31 9.81 -6.18
CA ASN A 121 7.13 9.71 -7.02
C ASN A 121 6.85 8.29 -7.51
N LEU A 122 6.12 7.49 -6.74
CA LEU A 122 5.76 6.13 -7.14
C LEU A 122 5.06 6.06 -8.52
N PRO A 123 4.03 6.87 -8.83
CA PRO A 123 3.39 6.84 -10.16
C PRO A 123 4.35 7.15 -11.32
N LEU A 124 5.27 8.10 -11.15
CA LEU A 124 6.25 8.43 -12.18
C LEU A 124 7.37 7.39 -12.26
N SER A 125 7.76 6.79 -11.12
CA SER A 125 8.68 5.64 -11.14
C SER A 125 8.15 4.50 -12.02
N MET A 126 6.85 4.20 -11.95
CA MET A 126 6.22 3.20 -12.84
C MET A 126 6.40 3.59 -14.31
N CYS A 127 6.06 4.85 -14.67
CA CYS A 127 6.20 5.35 -16.04
C CYS A 127 7.64 5.25 -16.56
N PHE A 128 8.61 5.67 -15.75
CA PHE A 128 10.02 5.69 -16.16
C PHE A 128 10.58 4.29 -16.33
N TYR A 129 10.27 3.38 -15.42
CA TYR A 129 10.69 1.97 -15.54
C TYR A 129 10.00 1.26 -16.71
N ASP A 130 8.73 1.57 -16.99
CA ASP A 130 8.01 1.07 -18.15
C ASP A 130 8.68 1.53 -19.46
N LEU A 131 9.00 2.84 -19.57
CA LEU A 131 9.72 3.41 -20.70
C LEU A 131 11.09 2.78 -20.90
N MET A 132 11.89 2.68 -19.83
CA MET A 132 13.21 2.05 -19.89
C MET A 132 13.12 0.59 -20.34
N GLY A 133 12.16 -0.17 -19.79
CA GLY A 133 11.93 -1.55 -20.17
C GLY A 133 11.51 -1.70 -21.63
N LYS A 134 10.58 -0.89 -22.11
CA LYS A 134 10.15 -0.84 -23.51
C LYS A 134 11.28 -0.45 -24.45
N TYR A 135 12.05 0.57 -24.10
CA TYR A 135 13.20 1.03 -24.89
C TYR A 135 14.28 -0.03 -25.05
N LEU A 136 14.56 -0.78 -23.97
CA LEU A 136 15.55 -1.85 -23.97
C LEU A 136 15.01 -3.20 -24.49
N GLY A 137 13.69 -3.32 -24.66
CA GLY A 137 13.04 -4.58 -25.04
C GLY A 137 13.05 -5.63 -23.91
N ILE A 138 13.07 -5.22 -22.65
CA ILE A 138 13.16 -6.10 -21.48
C ILE A 138 12.05 -5.80 -20.46
N PRO A 139 11.61 -6.78 -19.65
CA PRO A 139 10.68 -6.54 -18.55
C PRO A 139 11.34 -5.74 -17.42
N VAL A 140 10.53 -4.95 -16.70
CA VAL A 140 10.99 -4.03 -15.64
C VAL A 140 11.82 -4.72 -14.56
N TRP A 141 11.49 -5.94 -14.15
CA TRP A 141 12.27 -6.64 -13.12
C TRP A 141 13.77 -6.75 -13.45
N LYS A 142 14.16 -6.79 -14.74
CA LYS A 142 15.57 -6.83 -15.16
C LYS A 142 16.33 -5.52 -14.90
N LEU A 143 15.62 -4.42 -14.74
CA LEU A 143 16.19 -3.13 -14.34
C LEU A 143 16.38 -3.03 -12.83
N ILE A 144 15.66 -3.87 -12.06
CA ILE A 144 15.69 -3.85 -10.59
C ILE A 144 16.75 -4.84 -10.06
N GLY A 145 16.78 -6.06 -10.62
CA GLY A 145 17.73 -7.07 -10.16
C GLY A 145 17.52 -8.45 -10.79
N PRO A 146 18.21 -9.47 -10.29
CA PRO A 146 18.02 -10.84 -10.75
C PRO A 146 16.64 -11.36 -10.33
N LYS A 147 15.98 -12.10 -11.24
CA LYS A 147 14.69 -12.70 -10.93
C LYS A 147 14.81 -13.81 -9.90
N VAL A 148 14.13 -13.64 -8.75
CA VAL A 148 14.11 -14.64 -7.67
C VAL A 148 12.80 -15.43 -7.61
N ARG A 149 11.71 -14.90 -8.23
CA ARG A 149 10.41 -15.60 -8.31
C ARG A 149 9.61 -15.23 -9.55
N SER A 150 8.65 -16.07 -9.91
CA SER A 150 7.75 -15.87 -11.07
C SER A 150 6.27 -15.88 -10.68
N TRP A 151 5.96 -16.24 -9.43
CA TRP A 151 4.65 -16.14 -8.81
C TRP A 151 4.76 -15.22 -7.61
N ILE A 152 3.94 -14.19 -7.60
CA ILE A 152 4.01 -13.09 -6.64
C ILE A 152 2.87 -13.27 -5.65
N PRO A 153 3.16 -13.49 -4.36
CA PRO A 153 2.11 -13.62 -3.35
C PRO A 153 1.37 -12.30 -3.17
N VAL A 154 0.04 -12.35 -3.17
CA VAL A 154 -0.83 -11.18 -3.02
C VAL A 154 -1.92 -11.42 -2.00
N ALA A 155 -2.30 -10.35 -1.29
CA ALA A 155 -3.41 -10.30 -0.37
C ALA A 155 -4.50 -9.36 -0.90
N ALA A 156 -5.75 -9.73 -0.68
CA ALA A 156 -6.85 -8.80 -0.83
C ALA A 156 -6.84 -7.74 0.29
N TRP A 157 -7.50 -6.63 0.05
CA TRP A 157 -7.66 -5.56 1.03
C TRP A 157 -9.11 -5.10 1.10
N THR A 158 -9.55 -4.69 2.29
CA THR A 158 -10.84 -4.02 2.50
C THR A 158 -10.78 -3.05 3.68
N GLU A 159 -11.83 -2.25 3.85
CA GLU A 159 -12.05 -1.42 5.03
C GLU A 159 -12.81 -2.21 6.11
N PRO A 160 -12.76 -1.75 7.37
CA PRO A 160 -13.51 -2.38 8.45
C PRO A 160 -15.01 -2.21 8.24
N GLN A 161 -15.73 -3.31 8.33
CA GLN A 161 -17.17 -3.40 8.13
C GLN A 161 -17.81 -4.18 9.29
N ALA A 162 -19.14 -4.21 9.33
CA ALA A 162 -19.87 -5.08 10.24
C ALA A 162 -19.45 -6.56 10.06
N PRO A 163 -19.54 -7.39 11.10
CA PRO A 163 -19.09 -8.80 11.05
C PRO A 163 -19.60 -9.58 9.86
N ASP A 164 -20.88 -9.44 9.50
CA ASP A 164 -21.51 -10.14 8.37
C ASP A 164 -20.87 -9.73 7.02
N ALA A 165 -20.61 -8.43 6.86
CA ALA A 165 -19.99 -7.89 5.66
C ALA A 165 -18.52 -8.33 5.55
N MET A 166 -17.78 -8.41 6.67
CA MET A 166 -16.43 -8.97 6.69
C MET A 166 -16.42 -10.46 6.32
N ALA A 167 -17.43 -11.22 6.75
CA ALA A 167 -17.60 -12.61 6.33
C ALA A 167 -17.86 -12.71 4.81
N GLU A 168 -18.66 -11.80 4.24
CA GLU A 168 -18.89 -11.76 2.79
C GLU A 168 -17.61 -11.39 2.02
N GLU A 169 -16.82 -10.44 2.50
CA GLU A 169 -15.50 -10.14 1.92
C GLU A 169 -14.64 -11.41 1.80
N VAL A 170 -14.53 -12.18 2.88
CA VAL A 170 -13.76 -13.43 2.86
C VAL A 170 -14.31 -14.42 1.81
N ARG A 171 -15.65 -14.58 1.70
CA ARG A 171 -16.24 -15.44 0.67
C ARG A 171 -15.88 -15.00 -0.74
N GLN A 172 -15.98 -13.70 -1.02
CA GLN A 172 -15.73 -13.13 -2.34
C GLN A 172 -14.26 -13.21 -2.74
N VAL A 173 -13.35 -12.77 -1.86
CA VAL A 173 -11.93 -12.77 -2.19
C VAL A 173 -11.36 -14.19 -2.25
N SER A 174 -11.83 -15.11 -1.42
CA SER A 174 -11.40 -16.51 -1.48
C SER A 174 -11.84 -17.19 -2.78
N ARG A 175 -13.05 -16.92 -3.29
CA ARG A 175 -13.50 -17.39 -4.62
C ARG A 175 -12.65 -16.84 -5.76
N ARG A 176 -12.09 -15.65 -5.61
CA ARG A 176 -11.16 -15.01 -6.56
C ARG A 176 -9.72 -15.53 -6.43
N GLY A 177 -9.46 -16.47 -5.53
CA GLY A 177 -8.17 -17.14 -5.38
C GLY A 177 -7.24 -16.58 -4.32
N TYR A 178 -7.64 -15.50 -3.63
CA TYR A 178 -6.86 -14.96 -2.51
C TYR A 178 -6.84 -15.90 -1.32
N LYS A 179 -5.72 -15.88 -0.58
CA LYS A 179 -5.54 -16.63 0.68
C LYS A 179 -5.36 -15.72 1.88
N TRP A 180 -5.21 -14.43 1.65
CA TRP A 180 -5.06 -13.42 2.68
C TRP A 180 -6.01 -12.26 2.42
N LEU A 181 -6.56 -11.73 3.52
CA LEU A 181 -7.31 -10.48 3.53
C LEU A 181 -6.67 -9.54 4.55
N LYS A 182 -6.22 -8.37 4.11
CA LYS A 182 -5.81 -7.27 4.99
C LYS A 182 -6.97 -6.31 5.18
N PHE A 183 -7.17 -5.81 6.39
CA PHE A 183 -8.07 -4.69 6.64
C PHE A 183 -7.58 -3.81 7.78
N HIS A 184 -7.97 -2.55 7.74
CA HIS A 184 -7.77 -1.63 8.85
C HIS A 184 -8.77 -1.93 9.97
N LEU A 185 -8.35 -1.80 11.21
CA LEU A 185 -9.26 -1.83 12.33
C LEU A 185 -9.85 -0.43 12.58
N ASN A 186 -10.98 -0.39 13.26
CA ASN A 186 -11.57 0.85 13.76
C ASN A 186 -12.02 0.69 15.21
N GLN A 187 -12.42 1.80 15.84
CA GLN A 187 -12.88 1.81 17.23
C GLN A 187 -14.32 1.34 17.40
N ILE A 188 -15.05 1.20 16.29
CA ILE A 188 -16.49 0.99 16.26
C ILE A 188 -16.81 -0.48 16.17
N GLN A 189 -16.19 -1.17 15.22
CA GLN A 189 -16.41 -2.61 15.01
C GLN A 189 -15.55 -3.41 15.97
N ASP A 190 -16.16 -4.41 16.61
CA ASP A 190 -15.41 -5.34 17.46
C ASP A 190 -14.61 -6.30 16.58
N VAL A 191 -13.29 -6.26 16.71
CA VAL A 191 -12.39 -7.08 15.90
C VAL A 191 -12.52 -8.58 16.16
N VAL A 192 -12.94 -8.95 17.38
CA VAL A 192 -13.17 -10.37 17.74
C VAL A 192 -14.44 -10.88 17.06
N ASP A 193 -15.53 -10.10 17.09
CA ASP A 193 -16.79 -10.44 16.41
C ASP A 193 -16.58 -10.52 14.88
N GLN A 194 -15.82 -9.59 14.31
CA GLN A 194 -15.42 -9.63 12.89
C GLN A 194 -14.62 -10.91 12.58
N THR A 195 -13.64 -11.25 13.42
CA THR A 195 -12.80 -12.43 13.25
C THR A 195 -13.61 -13.72 13.36
N GLU A 196 -14.51 -13.80 14.32
CA GLU A 196 -15.40 -14.96 14.49
C GLU A 196 -16.30 -15.15 13.26
N ALA A 197 -16.89 -14.07 12.74
CA ALA A 197 -17.73 -14.13 11.54
C ALA A 197 -16.93 -14.58 10.31
N MET A 198 -15.73 -14.03 10.11
CA MET A 198 -14.82 -14.42 9.03
C MET A 198 -14.38 -15.90 9.17
N GLN A 199 -14.05 -16.35 10.39
CA GLN A 199 -13.61 -17.72 10.64
C GLN A 199 -14.67 -18.76 10.25
N LYS A 200 -15.96 -18.46 10.45
CA LYS A 200 -17.08 -19.37 10.12
C LYS A 200 -17.18 -19.68 8.63
N VAL A 201 -16.65 -18.82 7.77
CA VAL A 201 -16.80 -18.91 6.31
C VAL A 201 -15.49 -19.11 5.56
N ALA A 202 -14.38 -18.91 6.24
CA ALA A 202 -13.06 -18.96 5.62
C ALA A 202 -12.71 -20.41 5.20
N PRO A 203 -12.20 -20.60 3.97
CA PRO A 203 -11.65 -21.89 3.59
C PRO A 203 -10.38 -22.22 4.40
N SER A 204 -10.06 -23.51 4.48
CA SER A 204 -8.86 -23.95 5.20
C SER A 204 -7.60 -23.25 4.68
N GLY A 205 -6.80 -22.76 5.61
CA GLY A 205 -5.55 -22.05 5.31
C GLY A 205 -5.70 -20.57 4.93
N PHE A 206 -6.93 -20.04 4.90
CA PHE A 206 -7.14 -18.60 4.72
C PHE A 206 -6.69 -17.83 5.97
N LYS A 207 -6.09 -16.66 5.78
CA LYS A 207 -5.51 -15.84 6.85
C LYS A 207 -5.95 -14.38 6.77
N VAL A 208 -6.00 -13.74 7.92
CA VAL A 208 -6.33 -12.32 8.06
C VAL A 208 -5.11 -11.55 8.57
N HIS A 209 -4.90 -10.40 8.00
CA HIS A 209 -3.90 -9.43 8.37
C HIS A 209 -4.59 -8.20 8.99
N TYR A 210 -4.34 -7.96 10.26
CA TYR A 210 -4.97 -6.92 11.07
C TYR A 210 -4.06 -5.69 11.15
N ASP A 211 -4.52 -4.55 10.65
CA ASP A 211 -3.79 -3.28 10.68
C ASP A 211 -4.39 -2.33 11.74
N PHE A 212 -3.63 -2.08 12.79
CA PHE A 212 -4.04 -1.26 13.94
C PHE A 212 -3.70 0.22 13.77
N ASN A 213 -3.03 0.61 12.69
CA ASN A 213 -2.70 2.01 12.34
C ASN A 213 -1.91 2.78 13.41
N ALA A 214 -1.18 2.11 14.27
CA ALA A 214 -0.32 2.68 15.31
C ALA A 214 -1.05 3.58 16.34
N ASP A 215 -2.35 3.38 16.55
CA ASP A 215 -3.17 4.23 17.43
C ASP A 215 -3.34 3.65 18.85
N SER A 216 -2.51 2.69 19.27
CA SER A 216 -2.63 2.04 20.58
C SER A 216 -1.31 2.07 21.37
N ASN A 217 -1.25 1.31 22.45
CA ASN A 217 -0.08 1.01 23.25
C ASN A 217 -0.10 -0.46 23.66
N VAL A 218 1.01 -0.95 24.23
CA VAL A 218 1.15 -2.38 24.56
C VAL A 218 0.10 -2.89 25.54
N GLU A 219 -0.30 -2.07 26.52
CA GLU A 219 -1.27 -2.47 27.55
C GLU A 219 -2.67 -2.67 26.97
N ALA A 220 -3.08 -1.78 26.06
CA ALA A 220 -4.39 -1.87 25.41
C ALA A 220 -4.43 -2.97 24.34
N ILE A 221 -3.34 -3.19 23.60
CA ILE A 221 -3.32 -4.09 22.46
C ILE A 221 -3.09 -5.56 22.84
N LEU A 222 -2.34 -5.84 23.90
CA LEU A 222 -1.98 -7.20 24.28
C LEU A 222 -3.18 -8.10 24.59
N PRO A 223 -4.25 -7.64 25.30
CA PRO A 223 -5.47 -8.42 25.47
C PRO A 223 -6.15 -8.78 24.16
N VAL A 224 -6.18 -7.84 23.21
CA VAL A 224 -6.77 -8.03 21.87
C VAL A 224 -6.02 -9.13 21.13
N ILE A 225 -4.70 -9.04 21.06
CA ILE A 225 -3.87 -10.04 20.39
C ILE A 225 -4.03 -11.42 21.02
N LYS A 226 -4.12 -11.51 22.37
CA LYS A 226 -4.38 -12.76 23.07
C LYS A 226 -5.71 -13.43 22.69
N GLU A 227 -6.73 -12.63 22.39
CA GLU A 227 -7.98 -13.17 21.87
C GLU A 227 -7.86 -13.57 20.40
N LEU A 228 -7.30 -12.71 19.56
CA LEU A 228 -7.15 -12.97 18.12
C LEU A 228 -6.35 -14.25 17.83
N GLN A 229 -5.27 -14.50 18.55
CA GLN A 229 -4.44 -15.69 18.32
C GLN A 229 -5.12 -17.02 18.63
N ARG A 230 -6.32 -16.99 19.25
CA ARG A 230 -7.16 -18.19 19.45
C ARG A 230 -7.89 -18.62 18.17
N PHE A 231 -7.94 -17.76 17.16
CA PHE A 231 -8.62 -18.03 15.90
C PHE A 231 -7.61 -18.53 14.85
N PRO A 232 -7.81 -19.71 14.27
CA PRO A 232 -6.96 -20.24 13.20
C PRO A 232 -6.82 -19.31 12.00
N ILE A 233 -7.81 -18.44 11.72
CA ILE A 233 -7.77 -17.47 10.63
C ILE A 233 -6.82 -16.30 10.91
N ALA A 234 -6.52 -15.98 12.18
CA ALA A 234 -5.62 -14.91 12.50
C ALA A 234 -4.22 -15.18 11.93
N GLY A 235 -3.67 -14.22 11.21
CA GLY A 235 -2.43 -14.39 10.47
C GLY A 235 -1.29 -13.54 10.99
N ARG A 236 -1.46 -12.23 11.01
CA ARG A 236 -0.41 -11.28 11.43
C ARG A 236 -1.00 -9.93 11.86
N ILE A 237 -0.24 -9.20 12.62
CA ILE A 237 -0.59 -7.90 13.19
C ILE A 237 0.32 -6.83 12.57
N GLU A 238 -0.26 -5.72 12.13
CA GLU A 238 0.46 -4.57 11.62
C GLU A 238 0.22 -3.36 12.51
N ASP A 239 1.28 -2.59 12.75
CA ASP A 239 1.27 -1.33 13.48
C ASP A 239 0.38 -1.34 14.75
N PRO A 240 0.61 -2.28 15.69
CA PRO A 240 -0.20 -2.32 16.92
C PRO A 240 -0.04 -1.05 17.77
N MET A 241 1.08 -0.35 17.64
CA MET A 241 1.42 0.88 18.36
C MET A 241 2.44 1.71 17.56
N PRO A 242 2.74 2.96 17.95
CA PRO A 242 3.75 3.78 17.28
C PRO A 242 5.11 3.10 17.19
N SER A 243 5.74 3.11 16.01
CA SER A 243 7.02 2.42 15.74
C SER A 243 8.20 2.89 16.60
N LYS A 244 8.08 4.05 17.24
CA LYS A 244 9.07 4.59 18.21
C LYS A 244 9.01 3.95 19.60
N ASP A 245 7.98 3.17 19.92
CA ASP A 245 7.86 2.45 21.19
C ASP A 245 8.60 1.11 21.12
N HIS A 246 9.92 1.18 21.11
CA HIS A 246 10.80 0.00 20.98
C HIS A 246 10.61 -1.02 22.10
N ASP A 247 10.41 -0.56 23.35
CA ASP A 247 10.22 -1.46 24.48
C ASP A 247 8.85 -2.15 24.43
N GLY A 248 7.83 -1.42 24.02
CA GLY A 248 6.51 -1.98 23.74
C GLY A 248 6.56 -3.07 22.68
N TYR A 249 7.26 -2.84 21.56
CA TYR A 249 7.45 -3.87 20.51
C TYR A 249 8.21 -5.09 21.00
N ARG A 250 9.29 -4.94 21.80
CA ARG A 250 10.02 -6.07 22.41
C ARG A 250 9.09 -6.90 23.27
N LEU A 251 8.35 -6.26 24.17
CA LEU A 251 7.39 -6.93 25.04
C LEU A 251 6.27 -7.62 24.24
N LEU A 252 5.74 -6.94 23.22
CA LEU A 252 4.67 -7.51 22.42
C LEU A 252 5.14 -8.75 21.65
N ARG A 253 6.31 -8.71 21.02
CA ARG A 253 6.89 -9.88 20.34
C ARG A 253 7.17 -11.05 21.27
N GLU A 254 7.55 -10.80 22.51
CA GLU A 254 7.72 -11.85 23.52
C GLU A 254 6.39 -12.54 23.87
N LYS A 255 5.28 -11.78 23.88
CA LYS A 255 3.97 -12.26 24.34
C LYS A 255 3.03 -12.72 23.21
N SER A 256 3.27 -12.30 21.98
CA SER A 256 2.42 -12.62 20.82
C SER A 256 2.88 -13.92 20.14
N GLN A 257 1.91 -14.75 19.74
CA GLN A 257 2.14 -15.88 18.84
C GLN A 257 1.91 -15.49 17.36
N LEU A 258 1.30 -14.32 17.12
CA LEU A 258 1.11 -13.79 15.77
C LEU A 258 2.30 -12.92 15.39
N PRO A 259 2.81 -13.04 14.15
CA PRO A 259 3.87 -12.17 13.66
C PRO A 259 3.45 -10.70 13.71
N ILE A 260 4.40 -9.84 14.10
CA ILE A 260 4.21 -8.38 14.19
C ILE A 260 4.92 -7.71 13.03
N LEU A 261 4.19 -6.91 12.27
CA LEU A 261 4.71 -6.10 11.17
C LEU A 261 4.73 -4.62 11.57
N ILE A 262 5.71 -3.89 11.04
CA ILE A 262 5.80 -2.44 11.19
C ILE A 262 5.74 -1.81 9.79
N HIS A 263 4.83 -0.83 9.64
CA HIS A 263 4.67 0.00 8.47
C HIS A 263 5.25 1.40 8.73
N HIS A 264 5.92 1.98 7.77
CA HIS A 264 6.51 3.33 7.88
C HIS A 264 7.46 3.53 9.07
N GLY A 265 8.02 2.47 9.62
CA GLY A 265 9.04 2.56 10.67
C GLY A 265 10.41 2.94 10.10
N PRO A 266 11.31 3.52 10.93
CA PRO A 266 12.69 3.75 10.54
C PRO A 266 13.46 2.43 10.39
N ALA A 267 14.64 2.45 9.76
CA ALA A 267 15.45 1.25 9.51
C ALA A 267 15.82 0.48 10.79
N GLU A 268 15.93 1.19 11.90
CA GLU A 268 16.25 0.64 13.23
C GLU A 268 15.28 -0.48 13.65
N VAL A 269 14.00 -0.41 13.24
CA VAL A 269 13.03 -1.45 13.62
C VAL A 269 13.40 -2.83 13.05
N MET A 270 14.05 -2.87 11.88
CA MET A 270 14.59 -4.10 11.31
C MET A 270 15.95 -4.48 11.93
N VAL A 271 16.82 -3.50 12.11
CA VAL A 271 18.17 -3.70 12.68
C VAL A 271 18.11 -4.22 14.13
N ASP A 272 17.20 -3.66 14.93
CA ASP A 272 17.00 -4.04 16.34
C ASP A 272 16.03 -5.23 16.49
N HIS A 273 15.59 -5.83 15.37
CA HIS A 273 14.63 -6.94 15.36
C HIS A 273 13.35 -6.68 16.17
N LEU A 274 12.77 -5.49 16.02
CA LEU A 274 11.53 -5.09 16.69
C LEU A 274 10.26 -5.62 16.01
N CYS A 275 10.39 -6.12 14.77
CA CYS A 275 9.31 -6.71 14.00
C CYS A 275 9.68 -8.07 13.43
N ASP A 276 8.68 -8.86 13.07
CA ASP A 276 8.82 -10.14 12.35
C ASP A 276 8.75 -9.97 10.84
N GLY A 277 8.30 -8.79 10.40
CA GLY A 277 8.26 -8.38 9.02
C GLY A 277 8.07 -6.87 8.90
N TYR A 278 8.44 -6.33 7.75
CA TYR A 278 8.33 -4.89 7.47
C TYR A 278 7.37 -4.64 6.31
N MET A 279 6.74 -3.46 6.28
CA MET A 279 5.92 -3.05 5.16
C MET A 279 6.50 -1.81 4.50
N ALA A 280 6.82 -1.91 3.20
CA ALA A 280 7.16 -0.77 2.35
C ALA A 280 5.88 -0.28 1.67
N GLY A 281 5.23 0.73 2.27
CA GLY A 281 3.95 1.26 1.82
C GLY A 281 4.08 2.48 0.92
N HIS A 282 3.40 2.47 -0.23
CA HIS A 282 3.28 3.59 -1.17
C HIS A 282 4.62 4.26 -1.55
N ALA A 283 5.70 3.49 -1.51
CA ALA A 283 7.05 3.98 -1.67
C ALA A 283 7.51 3.93 -3.12
N ALA A 284 8.19 5.00 -3.57
CA ALA A 284 8.88 5.00 -4.86
C ALA A 284 10.04 3.99 -4.86
N ILE A 285 10.46 3.55 -6.03
CA ILE A 285 11.44 2.47 -6.22
C ILE A 285 12.75 2.67 -5.46
N GLY A 286 13.24 3.92 -5.36
CA GLY A 286 14.47 4.22 -4.63
C GLY A 286 14.36 4.01 -3.12
N VAL A 287 13.16 4.22 -2.53
CA VAL A 287 12.88 3.90 -1.13
C VAL A 287 12.78 2.40 -0.96
N VAL A 288 12.05 1.72 -1.85
CA VAL A 288 11.91 0.24 -1.83
C VAL A 288 13.27 -0.44 -1.93
N ALA A 289 14.17 0.06 -2.78
CA ALA A 289 15.53 -0.48 -2.90
C ALA A 289 16.33 -0.37 -1.60
N LYS A 290 16.19 0.76 -0.86
CA LYS A 290 16.83 0.93 0.46
C LYS A 290 16.24 -0.03 1.50
N VAL A 291 14.91 -0.16 1.53
CA VAL A 291 14.22 -1.13 2.40
C VAL A 291 14.70 -2.54 2.09
N ALA A 292 14.77 -2.94 0.82
CA ALA A 292 15.20 -4.26 0.41
C ALA A 292 16.64 -4.57 0.84
N ALA A 293 17.54 -3.60 0.73
CA ALA A 293 18.94 -3.75 1.16
C ALA A 293 19.06 -3.97 2.69
N VAL A 294 18.32 -3.20 3.50
CA VAL A 294 18.29 -3.39 4.95
C VAL A 294 17.61 -4.71 5.29
N ALA A 295 16.49 -5.04 4.67
CA ALA A 295 15.76 -6.28 4.90
C ALA A 295 16.61 -7.52 4.59
N GLU A 296 17.42 -7.50 3.53
CA GLU A 296 18.34 -8.59 3.22
C GLU A 296 19.48 -8.68 4.23
N ALA A 297 20.05 -7.56 4.66
CA ALA A 297 21.11 -7.51 5.66
C ALA A 297 20.67 -8.00 7.05
N THR A 298 19.42 -7.76 7.42
CA THR A 298 18.83 -8.15 8.71
C THR A 298 18.06 -9.47 8.66
N ASN A 299 17.95 -10.08 7.47
CA ASN A 299 17.10 -11.24 7.20
C ASN A 299 15.62 -11.01 7.61
N THR A 300 15.10 -9.81 7.40
CA THR A 300 13.72 -9.45 7.71
C THR A 300 12.86 -9.58 6.47
N PRO A 301 11.79 -10.40 6.44
CA PRO A 301 10.86 -10.44 5.33
C PRO A 301 10.07 -9.12 5.25
N PHE A 302 9.71 -8.72 4.04
CA PHE A 302 8.88 -7.55 3.89
C PHE A 302 7.78 -7.74 2.83
N MET A 303 6.79 -6.88 2.87
CA MET A 303 5.75 -6.77 1.86
C MET A 303 5.72 -5.36 1.26
N LEU A 304 5.24 -5.29 0.03
CA LEU A 304 4.88 -4.04 -0.63
C LEU A 304 3.40 -3.78 -0.38
N GLN A 305 3.05 -2.54 -0.08
CA GLN A 305 1.69 -2.05 -0.12
C GLN A 305 1.64 -0.84 -1.04
N GLN A 306 0.83 -0.95 -2.07
CA GLN A 306 0.64 0.11 -3.03
C GLN A 306 -0.87 0.30 -3.24
N GLY A 307 -1.28 1.37 -3.92
CA GLY A 307 -2.69 1.64 -4.17
C GLY A 307 -2.93 1.93 -5.65
N GLY A 308 -3.70 1.08 -6.30
CA GLY A 308 -3.99 1.23 -7.72
C GLY A 308 -4.77 0.04 -8.28
N GLY A 309 -4.65 -0.16 -9.57
CA GLY A 309 -5.18 -1.30 -10.31
C GLY A 309 -4.05 -2.06 -11.00
N THR A 310 -4.33 -2.49 -12.23
CA THR A 310 -3.44 -3.40 -12.99
C THR A 310 -2.06 -2.81 -13.32
N ILE A 311 -1.95 -1.50 -13.59
CA ILE A 311 -0.65 -0.85 -13.86
C ILE A 311 0.24 -0.94 -12.61
N ASN A 312 -0.32 -0.57 -11.48
CA ASN A 312 0.36 -0.61 -10.20
C ASN A 312 0.69 -2.05 -9.79
N GLU A 313 -0.24 -2.99 -9.96
CA GLU A 313 -0.02 -4.41 -9.65
C GLU A 313 1.10 -5.02 -10.51
N ALA A 314 1.19 -4.63 -11.78
CA ALA A 314 2.30 -5.03 -12.64
C ALA A 314 3.66 -4.53 -12.11
N PHE A 315 3.73 -3.25 -11.70
CA PHE A 315 4.96 -2.70 -11.13
C PHE A 315 5.37 -3.39 -9.83
N LEU A 316 4.41 -3.53 -8.90
CA LEU A 316 4.59 -4.30 -7.67
C LEU A 316 5.10 -5.72 -7.94
N ALA A 317 4.53 -6.39 -8.95
CA ALA A 317 4.94 -7.74 -9.33
C ALA A 317 6.39 -7.78 -9.83
N HIS A 318 6.83 -6.78 -10.59
CA HIS A 318 8.21 -6.67 -11.04
C HIS A 318 9.18 -6.40 -9.88
N GLU A 319 8.82 -5.51 -8.95
CA GLU A 319 9.60 -5.28 -7.73
C GLU A 319 9.75 -6.57 -6.92
N ALA A 320 8.63 -7.20 -6.58
CA ALA A 320 8.65 -8.44 -5.81
C ALA A 320 9.37 -9.60 -6.52
N ALA A 321 9.37 -9.64 -7.87
CA ALA A 321 10.08 -10.65 -8.63
C ALA A 321 11.60 -10.56 -8.51
N ALA A 322 12.14 -9.36 -8.24
CA ALA A 322 13.58 -9.11 -8.15
C ALA A 322 14.09 -8.97 -6.71
N LEU A 323 13.24 -8.58 -5.76
CA LEU A 323 13.63 -8.30 -4.39
C LEU A 323 13.49 -9.54 -3.51
N LYS A 324 14.62 -10.09 -3.05
CA LYS A 324 14.71 -11.41 -2.40
C LYS A 324 13.82 -11.53 -1.16
N MET A 325 13.84 -10.52 -0.27
CA MET A 325 13.09 -10.54 0.98
C MET A 325 11.64 -10.08 0.86
N ALA A 326 11.16 -9.70 -0.33
CA ALA A 326 9.76 -9.35 -0.61
C ALA A 326 8.92 -10.63 -0.74
N VAL A 327 8.74 -11.36 0.37
CA VAL A 327 8.14 -12.71 0.40
C VAL A 327 6.78 -12.77 1.08
N LEU A 328 6.34 -11.69 1.71
CA LEU A 328 5.02 -11.62 2.33
C LEU A 328 3.95 -11.28 1.27
N ASP A 329 2.68 -11.56 1.59
CA ASP A 329 1.58 -11.35 0.64
C ASP A 329 1.34 -9.85 0.41
N HIS A 330 1.65 -9.37 -0.78
CA HIS A 330 1.63 -7.95 -1.15
C HIS A 330 0.21 -7.43 -1.34
N VAL A 331 0.00 -6.13 -1.14
CA VAL A 331 -1.30 -5.47 -1.28
C VAL A 331 -1.22 -4.36 -2.32
N ASN A 332 -2.15 -4.36 -3.31
CA ASN A 332 -2.25 -3.26 -4.27
C ASN A 332 -3.66 -2.70 -4.47
N LEU A 333 -4.69 -3.27 -3.85
CA LEU A 333 -6.10 -2.92 -3.93
C LEU A 333 -6.82 -3.35 -5.23
N ASP A 334 -6.21 -4.15 -6.12
CA ASP A 334 -6.86 -4.60 -7.36
C ASP A 334 -8.19 -5.34 -7.10
N ASN A 335 -8.28 -6.04 -5.97
CA ASN A 335 -9.49 -6.73 -5.59
C ASN A 335 -10.73 -5.84 -5.43
N LEU A 336 -10.58 -4.54 -5.27
CA LEU A 336 -11.70 -3.60 -5.09
C LEU A 336 -12.40 -3.28 -6.41
N TRP A 337 -11.67 -3.29 -7.53
CA TRP A 337 -12.15 -2.76 -8.80
C TRP A 337 -12.95 -3.76 -9.61
N LYS A 338 -14.13 -3.34 -10.10
CA LYS A 338 -14.96 -4.10 -11.01
C LYS A 338 -14.39 -4.13 -12.43
N ASP A 339 -13.74 -3.04 -12.83
CA ASP A 339 -13.08 -2.89 -14.12
C ASP A 339 -11.78 -2.09 -14.00
N ASP A 340 -11.00 -1.98 -15.09
CA ASP A 340 -9.75 -1.24 -15.13
C ASP A 340 -9.53 -0.57 -16.49
N VAL A 341 -8.49 0.27 -16.57
CA VAL A 341 -8.09 1.02 -17.78
C VAL A 341 -7.04 0.29 -18.60
N THR A 342 -6.81 -0.99 -18.35
CA THR A 342 -5.88 -1.83 -19.10
C THR A 342 -6.61 -2.94 -19.84
N THR A 343 -6.00 -3.48 -20.89
CA THR A 343 -6.54 -4.64 -21.61
C THR A 343 -6.28 -5.94 -20.85
N GLU A 344 -5.24 -5.97 -20.03
CA GLU A 344 -4.88 -7.08 -19.17
C GLU A 344 -5.49 -6.91 -17.77
N ARG A 345 -5.76 -8.04 -17.12
CA ARG A 345 -6.06 -8.16 -15.68
C ARG A 345 -5.36 -9.43 -15.16
N PHE A 346 -4.83 -9.37 -13.95
CA PHE A 346 -4.16 -10.52 -13.37
C PHE A 346 -5.13 -11.40 -12.58
N SER A 347 -5.07 -12.71 -12.84
CA SER A 347 -5.85 -13.69 -12.09
C SER A 347 -5.05 -14.17 -10.89
N VAL A 348 -5.68 -14.19 -9.72
CA VAL A 348 -5.06 -14.74 -8.50
C VAL A 348 -5.26 -16.25 -8.48
N VAL A 349 -4.17 -16.99 -8.42
CA VAL A 349 -4.18 -18.45 -8.35
C VAL A 349 -3.42 -18.91 -7.11
N GLY A 350 -4.14 -19.53 -6.18
CA GLY A 350 -3.54 -20.03 -4.95
C GLY A 350 -2.88 -18.96 -4.06
N GLY A 351 -3.40 -17.72 -4.10
CA GLY A 351 -2.87 -16.57 -3.35
C GLY A 351 -1.74 -15.83 -4.07
N SER A 352 -1.51 -16.08 -5.36
CA SER A 352 -0.43 -15.44 -6.11
C SER A 352 -0.88 -15.04 -7.51
N ILE A 353 -0.24 -14.03 -8.09
CA ILE A 353 -0.36 -13.66 -9.51
C ILE A 353 0.90 -14.07 -10.27
N ALA A 354 0.75 -14.34 -11.55
CA ALA A 354 1.89 -14.60 -12.43
C ALA A 354 2.61 -13.28 -12.74
N LEU A 355 3.94 -13.31 -12.75
CA LEU A 355 4.76 -12.17 -13.18
C LEU A 355 4.39 -11.78 -14.62
N PRO A 356 4.10 -10.48 -14.90
CA PRO A 356 3.81 -10.00 -16.25
C PRO A 356 4.95 -10.30 -17.22
N LYS A 357 4.59 -10.52 -18.48
CA LYS A 357 5.53 -10.85 -19.55
C LYS A 357 5.62 -9.70 -20.55
N GLY A 358 6.76 -9.59 -21.22
CA GLY A 358 6.99 -8.58 -22.25
C GLY A 358 7.86 -7.41 -21.77
N PRO A 359 8.18 -6.48 -22.68
CA PRO A 359 8.93 -5.27 -22.36
C PRO A 359 8.14 -4.33 -21.45
N GLY A 360 8.85 -3.58 -20.60
CA GLY A 360 8.23 -2.66 -19.65
C GLY A 360 7.46 -3.38 -18.57
N LEU A 361 6.30 -2.84 -18.21
CA LEU A 361 5.37 -3.43 -17.23
C LEU A 361 4.64 -4.66 -17.78
N GLY A 362 4.59 -4.85 -19.11
CA GLY A 362 3.85 -5.94 -19.72
C GLY A 362 2.34 -5.76 -19.68
N VAL A 363 1.86 -4.51 -19.61
CA VAL A 363 0.45 -4.12 -19.66
C VAL A 363 0.22 -3.06 -20.74
N THR A 364 -1.00 -3.02 -21.27
CA THR A 364 -1.41 -2.11 -22.35
C THR A 364 -2.55 -1.22 -21.85
N LEU A 365 -2.41 0.09 -22.03
CA LEU A 365 -3.44 1.05 -21.70
C LEU A 365 -4.60 0.96 -22.70
N ASP A 366 -5.81 0.71 -22.20
CA ASP A 366 -7.05 0.77 -22.97
C ASP A 366 -7.53 2.22 -23.05
N ARG A 367 -7.29 2.84 -24.22
CA ARG A 367 -7.63 4.25 -24.44
C ARG A 367 -9.14 4.52 -24.44
N GLU A 368 -9.95 3.55 -24.85
CA GLU A 368 -11.40 3.69 -24.84
C GLU A 368 -11.94 3.69 -23.41
N LYS A 369 -11.51 2.73 -22.59
CA LYS A 369 -11.84 2.69 -21.16
C LYS A 369 -11.32 3.92 -20.41
N LEU A 370 -10.10 4.37 -20.71
CA LEU A 370 -9.55 5.60 -20.14
C LEU A 370 -10.49 6.78 -20.40
N GLN A 371 -10.95 6.97 -21.64
CA GLN A 371 -11.87 8.04 -22.00
C GLN A 371 -13.27 7.84 -21.38
N GLN A 372 -13.75 6.60 -21.30
CA GLN A 372 -15.01 6.27 -20.64
C GLN A 372 -15.00 6.72 -19.18
N TYR A 373 -13.98 6.29 -18.41
CA TYR A 373 -13.89 6.55 -16.97
C TYR A 373 -13.49 7.99 -16.64
N ARG A 374 -12.85 8.72 -17.54
CA ARG A 374 -12.65 10.18 -17.41
C ARG A 374 -13.96 10.98 -17.50
N ARG A 375 -14.95 10.46 -18.21
CA ARG A 375 -16.26 11.13 -18.38
C ARG A 375 -17.27 10.77 -17.30
N MET A 376 -16.96 9.83 -16.45
CA MET A 376 -17.84 9.49 -15.34
C MET A 376 -17.86 10.63 -14.33
N SER A 377 -19.06 10.95 -13.84
CA SER A 377 -19.24 11.88 -12.75
C SER A 377 -19.35 11.15 -11.42
N ARG A 378 -18.91 11.79 -10.35
CA ARG A 378 -19.11 11.27 -8.99
C ARG A 378 -20.61 11.18 -8.70
N PRO A 379 -21.07 10.13 -8.02
CA PRO A 379 -22.44 10.08 -7.51
C PRO A 379 -22.70 11.32 -6.62
N ALA A 380 -23.94 11.79 -6.61
CA ALA A 380 -24.32 12.82 -5.67
C ALA A 380 -24.07 12.35 -4.23
N PRO A 381 -23.54 13.20 -3.34
CA PRO A 381 -23.36 12.85 -1.95
C PRO A 381 -24.68 12.43 -1.31
N VAL A 382 -24.70 11.26 -0.70
CA VAL A 382 -25.84 10.83 0.08
C VAL A 382 -25.77 11.49 1.46
N ARG A 383 -26.87 12.08 1.93
CA ARG A 383 -26.97 12.54 3.31
C ARG A 383 -27.00 11.31 4.22
N LEU A 384 -25.93 11.11 4.98
CA LEU A 384 -25.72 9.92 5.80
C LEU A 384 -25.28 10.33 7.20
N LEU A 385 -26.01 9.84 8.20
CA LEU A 385 -25.61 9.90 9.61
C LEU A 385 -24.96 8.57 9.99
N VAL A 386 -23.87 8.65 10.74
CA VAL A 386 -23.30 7.49 11.45
C VAL A 386 -23.86 7.53 12.87
N ARG A 387 -24.42 6.41 13.32
CA ARG A 387 -24.86 6.21 14.71
C ARG A 387 -23.88 5.27 15.41
N VAL A 388 -23.40 5.69 16.57
CA VAL A 388 -22.59 4.87 17.46
C VAL A 388 -23.37 4.71 18.77
N MET A 389 -23.87 3.52 19.01
CA MET A 389 -24.74 3.21 20.15
C MET A 389 -23.97 2.42 21.19
N TYR A 390 -23.86 2.94 22.38
CA TYR A 390 -23.25 2.29 23.53
C TYR A 390 -24.29 1.48 24.33
N LYS A 391 -23.92 0.36 24.90
CA LYS A 391 -24.80 -0.42 25.79
C LYS A 391 -25.27 0.34 27.02
N THR A 392 -24.61 1.43 27.36
CA THR A 392 -25.03 2.35 28.42
C THR A 392 -26.25 3.19 28.04
N GLY A 393 -26.72 3.12 26.78
CA GLY A 393 -27.81 3.93 26.26
C GLY A 393 -27.35 5.22 25.58
N LEU A 394 -26.07 5.60 25.73
CA LEU A 394 -25.52 6.73 24.99
C LEU A 394 -25.48 6.43 23.49
N THR A 395 -25.93 7.38 22.69
CA THR A 395 -25.81 7.33 21.23
C THR A 395 -25.12 8.60 20.74
N ILE A 396 -24.12 8.42 19.89
CA ILE A 396 -23.39 9.51 19.24
C ILE A 396 -23.77 9.51 17.76
N PHE A 397 -24.16 10.66 17.27
CA PHE A 397 -24.45 10.89 15.86
C PHE A 397 -23.44 11.84 15.26
N TYR A 398 -23.06 11.61 14.00
CA TYR A 398 -22.33 12.60 13.21
C TYR A 398 -22.57 12.40 11.71
N ARG A 399 -22.38 13.50 10.97
CA ARG A 399 -22.51 13.47 9.52
C ARG A 399 -21.35 12.72 8.92
N HIS A 400 -21.65 11.84 7.99
CA HIS A 400 -20.66 11.42 7.03
C HIS A 400 -20.32 12.59 6.11
N ASN A 401 -19.04 12.93 6.01
CA ASN A 401 -18.55 13.92 5.06
C ASN A 401 -17.74 13.21 3.97
N PRO A 402 -18.30 13.02 2.77
CA PRO A 402 -17.61 12.35 1.69
C PRO A 402 -16.40 13.13 1.15
N GLU A 403 -16.32 14.44 1.44
CA GLU A 403 -15.19 15.29 1.05
C GLU A 403 -14.03 15.24 2.07
N SER A 404 -14.26 14.66 3.24
CA SER A 404 -13.22 14.50 4.24
C SER A 404 -12.38 13.26 3.94
N PRO A 405 -11.09 13.43 3.62
CA PRO A 405 -10.21 12.29 3.37
C PRO A 405 -10.22 11.32 4.54
N GLY A 406 -10.58 10.08 4.26
CA GLY A 406 -10.51 9.01 5.22
C GLY A 406 -11.73 8.76 6.08
N GLY A 407 -12.88 9.34 5.76
CA GLY A 407 -14.18 9.04 6.37
C GLY A 407 -14.18 8.90 7.90
N ILE A 408 -15.32 9.12 8.50
CA ILE A 408 -15.51 9.10 9.96
C ILE A 408 -15.23 7.73 10.61
N LEU A 409 -15.20 6.66 9.82
CA LEU A 409 -15.03 5.30 10.34
C LEU A 409 -13.57 4.85 10.47
N ARG A 410 -12.60 5.66 10.05
CA ARG A 410 -11.21 5.37 10.38
C ARG A 410 -10.96 5.61 11.87
N LEU A 411 -10.20 4.71 12.48
CA LEU A 411 -9.77 4.77 13.88
C LEU A 411 -9.32 6.16 14.34
N ARG A 412 -8.54 6.83 13.50
CA ARG A 412 -8.01 8.17 13.75
C ARG A 412 -9.08 9.26 13.76
N SER A 413 -10.28 8.97 13.28
CA SER A 413 -11.32 9.99 13.13
C SER A 413 -12.10 10.20 14.40
N LEU A 414 -12.38 9.16 15.17
CA LEU A 414 -13.18 9.28 16.40
C LEU A 414 -12.44 10.09 17.48
N SER A 415 -11.19 9.78 17.74
CA SER A 415 -10.39 10.53 18.70
C SER A 415 -10.15 11.98 18.26
N ARG A 416 -9.99 12.22 16.96
CA ARG A 416 -9.81 13.58 16.39
C ARG A 416 -11.06 14.44 16.50
N VAL A 417 -12.23 13.83 16.50
CA VAL A 417 -13.51 14.57 16.72
C VAL A 417 -13.97 14.53 18.18
N GLY A 418 -13.10 14.11 19.09
CA GLY A 418 -13.38 14.12 20.52
C GLY A 418 -14.34 13.03 20.98
N VAL A 419 -14.57 12.00 20.18
CA VAL A 419 -15.40 10.85 20.59
C VAL A 419 -14.54 9.88 21.38
N PRO A 420 -14.80 9.68 22.70
CA PRO A 420 -14.08 8.70 23.47
C PRO A 420 -14.47 7.29 23.01
N GLY A 421 -13.50 6.44 22.87
CA GLY A 421 -13.71 5.03 22.53
C GLY A 421 -12.45 4.23 22.82
N PRO A 422 -12.57 2.94 23.12
CA PRO A 422 -11.42 2.07 23.23
C PRO A 422 -10.78 1.91 21.85
N VAL A 423 -9.50 1.88 21.84
CA VAL A 423 -8.70 1.64 20.64
C VAL A 423 -7.94 0.32 20.86
N PRO A 424 -8.09 -0.63 19.99
CA PRO A 424 -9.06 -0.82 18.88
C PRO A 424 -10.46 -1.19 19.37
N GLY A 425 -11.41 -1.37 18.45
CA GLY A 425 -12.72 -1.95 18.75
C GLY A 425 -12.58 -3.38 19.27
N TYR A 426 -12.71 -3.54 20.58
CA TYR A 426 -12.54 -4.82 21.24
C TYR A 426 -13.44 -4.91 22.48
N ARG A 427 -14.32 -5.92 22.49
CA ARG A 427 -15.34 -6.13 23.53
C ARG A 427 -16.12 -4.86 23.88
N ASN A 428 -16.26 -4.02 22.88
CA ASN A 428 -16.97 -2.78 23.03
C ASN A 428 -18.43 -3.06 23.25
N SER A 429 -18.93 -2.34 24.16
CA SER A 429 -20.35 -2.17 24.32
C SER A 429 -20.93 -1.21 23.26
N VAL A 430 -20.44 -1.29 22.04
CA VAL A 430 -20.74 -0.33 20.97
C VAL A 430 -21.25 -1.08 19.74
N VAL A 431 -22.36 -0.59 19.20
CA VAL A 431 -22.88 -0.99 17.89
C VAL A 431 -22.91 0.25 17.00
N SER A 432 -22.46 0.13 15.77
CA SER A 432 -22.57 1.23 14.80
C SER A 432 -23.39 0.82 13.61
N ASP A 433 -24.15 1.78 13.10
CA ASP A 433 -24.83 1.64 11.81
C ASP A 433 -24.83 2.96 11.03
N PHE A 434 -25.33 2.88 9.81
CA PHE A 434 -25.53 4.01 8.93
C PHE A 434 -27.01 4.30 8.81
N TRP A 435 -27.37 5.58 9.03
CA TRP A 435 -28.73 6.05 8.84
C TRP A 435 -28.78 6.97 7.62
N GLU A 436 -29.24 6.43 6.52
CA GLU A 436 -29.46 7.20 5.28
C GLU A 436 -30.67 8.10 5.45
N GLU A 437 -30.68 9.20 4.72
CA GLU A 437 -31.81 10.12 4.66
C GLU A 437 -33.09 9.36 4.28
N ASP A 438 -34.04 9.39 5.17
CA ASP A 438 -35.35 8.73 5.06
C ASP A 438 -36.51 9.72 5.02
N ASN A 439 -36.22 11.02 4.88
CA ASN A 439 -37.17 12.13 4.94
C ASN A 439 -37.94 12.23 6.28
N SER A 440 -37.49 11.58 7.33
CA SER A 440 -38.11 11.68 8.65
C SER A 440 -37.76 13.01 9.33
N THR A 441 -38.68 13.50 10.14
CA THR A 441 -38.45 14.69 10.98
C THR A 441 -37.30 14.47 11.96
N GLU A 442 -37.10 13.24 12.42
CA GLU A 442 -36.00 12.89 13.33
C GLU A 442 -34.65 12.92 12.63
N PHE A 443 -34.56 12.39 11.40
CA PHE A 443 -33.34 12.51 10.59
C PHE A 443 -32.94 13.96 10.41
N GLU A 444 -33.89 14.82 10.00
CA GLU A 444 -33.63 16.24 9.78
C GLU A 444 -33.20 16.96 11.07
N ARG A 445 -33.81 16.63 12.19
CA ARG A 445 -33.41 17.16 13.50
C ARG A 445 -31.96 16.82 13.82
N ILE A 446 -31.62 15.53 13.77
CA ILE A 446 -30.27 15.05 14.09
C ILE A 446 -29.25 15.60 13.06
N TRP A 447 -29.63 15.64 11.78
CA TRP A 447 -28.80 16.24 10.74
C TRP A 447 -28.43 17.70 11.03
N LYS A 448 -29.37 18.46 11.55
CA LYS A 448 -29.13 19.86 11.94
C LYS A 448 -28.18 19.94 13.14
N GLU A 449 -28.41 19.13 14.18
CA GLU A 449 -27.58 19.11 15.41
C GLU A 449 -26.12 18.71 15.10
N THR A 450 -25.90 17.81 14.14
CA THR A 450 -24.55 17.36 13.76
C THR A 450 -23.79 18.33 12.85
N LYS A 451 -24.31 19.55 12.61
CA LYS A 451 -23.68 20.51 11.69
C LYS A 451 -22.29 20.97 12.15
N SER A 452 -22.10 21.11 13.45
CA SER A 452 -20.85 21.62 14.05
C SER A 452 -19.97 20.53 14.67
N GLY A 453 -20.38 19.25 14.58
CA GLY A 453 -19.65 18.13 15.15
C GLY A 453 -20.56 17.01 15.62
N PRO A 454 -20.01 16.04 16.37
CA PRO A 454 -20.80 14.95 16.94
C PRO A 454 -21.91 15.46 17.85
N TYR A 455 -23.10 14.84 17.75
CA TYR A 455 -24.24 15.11 18.59
C TYR A 455 -24.54 13.89 19.49
N TRP A 456 -24.69 14.15 20.77
CA TRP A 456 -24.81 13.13 21.82
C TRP A 456 -26.26 13.04 22.30
N VAL A 457 -26.81 11.83 22.33
CA VAL A 457 -28.16 11.54 22.83
C VAL A 457 -28.08 10.36 23.79
N GLY A 458 -28.70 10.46 24.95
CA GLY A 458 -28.79 9.39 25.92
C GLY A 458 -28.68 9.89 27.37
N SER A 459 -29.05 9.02 28.30
CA SER A 459 -29.04 9.35 29.73
C SER A 459 -27.64 9.69 30.23
N GLU A 460 -27.53 10.77 30.94
CA GLU A 460 -26.42 11.11 31.84
C GLU A 460 -26.14 9.97 32.83
#